data_c2d1d04035150666d4437c25c23a39e8
#
_entry.id   c2d1d04035150666d4437c25c23a39e8
#
_cell.length_a   1.000
_cell.length_b   1.000
_cell.length_c   1.000
_cell.angle_alpha   90.00
_cell.angle_beta   90.00
_cell.angle_gamma   90.00
#
_symmetry.space_group_name_H-M   'P 1'
#
loop_
_entity.id
_entity.type
_entity.pdbx_description
1 polymer ?
#
loop_
_entity_poly.entity_id
_entity_poly.type
_entity_poly.pdbx_seq_one_letter_code
_entity_poly.pdbx_strand_id
1 'polypeptide(L)'
;MEINYYQLQIFNARAKRYSTEGEENTLGYMNFDGVPSLGNAPKQLIKDKTSLADFYLSSSDLGSRKIISSRVKELFERIRLENVRYIPCPIHQGKKVFKEFWITDVIHFDDNEVDFNLSKFELCEGWVEEEVNGIPVKFGERFTEIKFQNLGEKIEFEKNKLNHLSKIRTVTLFIKQDCLFPFIYLKEFGIYDIIISYKLKEAIQQQKMDKGIEFKPLEIPEEEWGGPNGLRKQFYS
;
A
#
# COMPACT_ATOMS: atom_id res chain seq x y z
N MET A 1 3.80 18.48 -16.22
CA MET A 1 3.09 18.29 -14.93
C MET A 1 4.14 17.85 -13.92
N GLU A 2 4.31 18.59 -12.83
CA GLU A 2 5.29 18.23 -11.81
C GLU A 2 4.72 17.06 -11.00
N ILE A 3 5.42 15.95 -10.95
CA ILE A 3 4.96 14.75 -10.21
C ILE A 3 5.27 14.99 -8.73
N ASN A 4 4.24 15.09 -7.91
CA ASN A 4 4.38 15.47 -6.52
C ASN A 4 4.38 14.28 -5.54
N TYR A 5 3.72 13.17 -5.90
CA TYR A 5 3.58 12.01 -5.03
C TYR A 5 3.88 10.69 -5.74
N TYR A 6 4.40 9.74 -4.99
CA TYR A 6 4.81 8.43 -5.47
C TYR A 6 4.29 7.32 -4.55
N GLN A 7 3.80 6.26 -5.15
CA GLN A 7 3.56 5.01 -4.46
C GLN A 7 4.89 4.28 -4.26
N LEU A 8 5.22 3.94 -3.02
CA LEU A 8 6.42 3.20 -2.67
C LEU A 8 6.16 1.70 -2.84
N GLN A 9 6.59 1.14 -3.96
CA GLN A 9 6.45 -0.29 -4.28
C GLN A 9 7.65 -1.08 -3.75
N ILE A 10 7.41 -2.15 -3.01
CA ILE A 10 8.47 -2.96 -2.40
C ILE A 10 8.63 -4.25 -3.20
N PHE A 11 9.80 -4.46 -3.79
CA PHE A 11 10.19 -5.65 -4.57
C PHE A 11 11.10 -6.62 -3.80
N ASN A 12 11.48 -6.30 -2.58
CA ASN A 12 12.19 -7.22 -1.71
C ASN A 12 11.34 -8.45 -1.41
N ALA A 13 12.02 -9.57 -1.14
CA ALA A 13 11.32 -10.79 -0.76
C ALA A 13 10.36 -10.51 0.41
N ARG A 14 9.13 -10.99 0.27
CA ARG A 14 8.16 -10.93 1.36
C ARG A 14 8.69 -11.69 2.56
N ALA A 15 8.69 -11.08 3.71
CA ALA A 15 8.98 -11.77 4.96
C ALA A 15 7.91 -12.86 5.20
N LYS A 16 8.32 -13.99 5.73
CA LYS A 16 7.43 -15.06 6.17
C LYS A 16 7.28 -14.98 7.68
N ARG A 17 6.12 -15.37 8.18
CA ARG A 17 5.93 -15.51 9.62
C ARG A 17 6.89 -16.55 10.16
N TYR A 18 7.65 -16.20 11.18
CA TYR A 18 8.46 -17.15 11.95
C TYR A 18 7.58 -17.68 13.10
N SER A 19 7.05 -18.87 12.91
CA SER A 19 6.26 -19.56 13.95
C SER A 19 7.20 -20.31 14.87
N THR A 20 7.25 -19.90 16.14
CA THR A 20 7.74 -20.75 17.24
C THR A 20 6.53 -21.30 17.98
N GLU A 21 6.55 -22.56 18.36
CA GLU A 21 5.49 -23.15 19.17
C GLU A 21 5.28 -22.28 20.44
N GLY A 22 4.03 -21.86 20.68
CA GLY A 22 3.63 -21.07 21.84
C GLY A 22 3.65 -19.54 21.68
N GLU A 23 4.03 -18.98 20.51
CA GLU A 23 3.88 -17.54 20.28
C GLU A 23 2.50 -17.21 19.67
N GLU A 24 1.65 -16.57 20.47
CA GLU A 24 0.41 -16.00 19.96
C GLU A 24 0.70 -14.72 19.18
N ASN A 25 0.19 -14.68 17.93
CA ASN A 25 0.15 -13.44 17.17
C ASN A 25 -1.00 -12.58 17.69
N THR A 26 -0.71 -11.50 18.37
CA THR A 26 -1.71 -10.56 18.91
C THR A 26 -2.02 -9.42 17.95
N LEU A 27 -1.26 -9.25 16.85
CA LEU A 27 -1.61 -8.35 15.78
C LEU A 27 -2.58 -9.02 14.83
N GLY A 28 -3.82 -8.61 14.87
CA GLY A 28 -4.83 -8.97 13.87
C GLY A 28 -4.51 -8.41 12.47
N TYR A 29 -5.37 -8.71 11.51
CA TYR A 29 -5.34 -8.02 10.20
C TYR A 29 -5.40 -6.51 10.41
N MET A 30 -4.86 -5.76 9.43
CA MET A 30 -4.95 -4.32 9.45
C MET A 30 -6.38 -3.90 9.75
N ASN A 31 -6.56 -3.13 10.80
CA ASN A 31 -7.88 -2.68 11.17
C ASN A 31 -8.30 -1.56 10.21
N PHE A 32 -9.11 -1.91 9.23
CA PHE A 32 -9.60 -0.98 8.22
C PHE A 32 -10.48 0.14 8.78
N ASP A 33 -10.86 0.06 10.05
CA ASP A 33 -11.64 1.12 10.71
C ASP A 33 -10.76 2.21 11.33
N GLY A 34 -9.44 2.12 11.16
CA GLY A 34 -8.49 3.08 11.72
C GLY A 34 -8.31 2.96 13.23
N VAL A 35 -8.85 1.93 13.85
CA VAL A 35 -8.64 1.66 15.28
C VAL A 35 -7.26 1.02 15.46
N PRO A 36 -6.41 1.56 16.35
CA PRO A 36 -5.09 0.99 16.60
C PRO A 36 -5.21 -0.46 17.07
N SER A 37 -4.53 -1.39 16.40
CA SER A 37 -4.43 -2.74 16.91
C SER A 37 -3.52 -2.74 18.13
N LEU A 38 -3.95 -3.40 19.21
CA LEU A 38 -3.12 -3.60 20.39
C LEU A 38 -2.42 -4.94 20.25
N GLY A 39 -1.12 -4.98 20.45
CA GLY A 39 -0.38 -6.24 20.44
C GLY A 39 1.06 -6.12 19.95
N ASN A 40 1.73 -7.25 19.92
CA ASN A 40 3.11 -7.37 19.47
C ASN A 40 3.17 -7.92 18.05
N ALA A 41 4.08 -7.40 17.25
CA ALA A 41 4.35 -7.96 15.92
C ALA A 41 4.98 -9.36 16.07
N PRO A 42 4.52 -10.35 15.30
CA PRO A 42 5.17 -11.64 15.27
C PRO A 42 6.54 -11.50 14.62
N LYS A 43 7.47 -12.37 15.03
CA LYS A 43 8.77 -12.47 14.38
C LYS A 43 8.61 -12.75 12.88
N GLN A 44 9.43 -12.11 12.09
CA GLN A 44 9.41 -12.25 10.63
C GLN A 44 10.69 -12.92 10.15
N LEU A 45 10.57 -13.80 9.16
CA LEU A 45 11.69 -14.54 8.57
C LEU A 45 11.95 -14.02 7.15
N ILE A 46 13.19 -13.64 6.87
CA ILE A 46 13.66 -13.36 5.51
C ILE A 46 14.60 -14.46 5.03
N LYS A 47 14.71 -14.60 3.71
CA LYS A 47 15.54 -15.63 3.09
C LYS A 47 17.01 -15.45 3.46
N ASP A 48 17.69 -16.56 3.74
CA ASP A 48 19.13 -16.57 3.97
C ASP A 48 19.93 -15.99 2.79
N LYS A 49 21.04 -15.36 3.11
CA LYS A 49 21.99 -14.76 2.15
C LYS A 49 21.43 -13.54 1.39
N THR A 50 20.25 -13.04 1.70
CA THR A 50 19.77 -11.77 1.17
C THR A 50 20.43 -10.63 1.93
N SER A 51 20.99 -9.64 1.24
CA SER A 51 21.47 -8.44 1.92
C SER A 51 20.29 -7.66 2.50
N LEU A 52 20.42 -7.16 3.71
CA LEU A 52 19.38 -6.38 4.37
C LEU A 52 18.98 -5.17 3.53
N ALA A 53 17.70 -4.87 3.58
CA ALA A 53 17.09 -3.68 2.99
C ALA A 53 16.37 -2.89 4.08
N ASP A 54 16.00 -1.67 3.78
CA ASP A 54 15.30 -0.81 4.73
C ASP A 54 13.78 -1.00 4.72
N PHE A 55 13.23 -1.65 3.68
CA PHE A 55 11.81 -1.93 3.54
C PHE A 55 11.54 -3.40 3.17
N TYR A 56 10.52 -3.99 3.77
CA TYR A 56 10.01 -5.33 3.42
C TYR A 56 8.50 -5.36 3.47
N LEU A 57 7.91 -6.22 2.65
CA LEU A 57 6.52 -6.65 2.84
C LEU A 57 6.45 -7.57 4.05
N SER A 58 5.44 -7.39 4.90
CA SER A 58 5.18 -8.31 6.00
C SER A 58 4.65 -9.67 5.51
N SER A 59 4.55 -10.64 6.39
CA SER A 59 3.83 -11.89 6.13
C SER A 59 2.34 -11.60 5.80
N SER A 60 1.73 -12.50 5.01
CA SER A 60 0.37 -12.29 4.48
C SER A 60 -0.71 -12.12 5.56
N ASP A 61 -0.51 -12.71 6.73
CA ASP A 61 -1.41 -12.60 7.88
C ASP A 61 -1.39 -11.23 8.57
N LEU A 62 -0.44 -10.38 8.21
CA LEU A 62 -0.34 -9.01 8.71
C LEU A 62 -0.88 -7.96 7.72
N GLY A 63 -1.51 -8.42 6.63
CA GLY A 63 -2.14 -7.55 5.64
C GLY A 63 -1.15 -6.68 4.87
N SER A 64 -1.48 -5.40 4.73
CA SER A 64 -0.68 -4.42 3.98
C SER A 64 0.39 -3.70 4.80
N ARG A 65 0.57 -4.07 6.08
CA ARG A 65 1.62 -3.50 6.93
C ARG A 65 2.99 -3.68 6.30
N LYS A 66 3.84 -2.69 6.46
CA LYS A 66 5.23 -2.75 5.97
C LYS A 66 6.19 -2.91 7.14
N ILE A 67 7.30 -3.60 6.89
CA ILE A 67 8.40 -3.67 7.85
C ILE A 67 9.45 -2.68 7.39
N ILE A 68 9.88 -1.82 8.29
CA ILE A 68 10.89 -0.79 8.03
C ILE A 68 12.04 -0.86 9.02
N SER A 69 13.21 -0.42 8.59
CA SER A 69 14.36 -0.30 9.50
C SER A 69 14.23 0.87 10.48
N SER A 70 15.02 0.87 11.55
CA SER A 70 15.09 2.01 12.47
C SER A 70 15.47 3.31 11.77
N ARG A 71 16.30 3.27 10.72
CA ARG A 71 16.68 4.45 9.94
C ARG A 71 15.48 5.10 9.25
N VAL A 72 14.63 4.28 8.63
CA VAL A 72 13.39 4.75 7.99
C VAL A 72 12.40 5.24 9.02
N LYS A 73 12.22 4.50 10.15
CA LYS A 73 11.37 4.93 11.25
C LYS A 73 11.79 6.31 11.77
N GLU A 74 13.07 6.52 12.06
CA GLU A 74 13.59 7.81 12.53
C GLU A 74 13.37 8.94 11.52
N LEU A 75 13.50 8.65 10.23
CA LEU A 75 13.19 9.62 9.18
C LEU A 75 11.71 9.98 9.18
N PHE A 76 10.82 8.99 9.25
CA PHE A 76 9.37 9.20 9.24
C PHE A 76 8.89 9.93 10.49
N GLU A 77 9.36 9.54 11.68
CA GLU A 77 9.00 10.19 12.94
C GLU A 77 9.41 11.67 13.01
N ARG A 78 10.53 12.03 12.40
CA ARG A 78 10.98 13.44 12.34
C ARG A 78 10.07 14.34 11.50
N ILE A 79 9.32 13.75 10.58
CA ILE A 79 8.55 14.53 9.61
C ILE A 79 7.04 14.42 9.84
N ARG A 80 6.56 13.30 10.41
CA ARG A 80 5.15 13.10 10.75
C ARG A 80 4.99 11.96 11.74
N LEU A 81 4.39 12.24 12.89
CA LEU A 81 4.26 11.30 14.01
C LEU A 81 2.87 10.65 14.14
N GLU A 82 1.82 11.37 13.78
CA GLU A 82 0.49 11.07 14.27
C GLU A 82 -0.29 10.00 13.52
N ASN A 83 0.13 9.59 12.33
CA ASN A 83 -0.69 8.66 11.52
C ASN A 83 -0.22 7.21 11.52
N VAL A 84 0.94 6.92 12.10
CA VAL A 84 1.51 5.57 12.15
C VAL A 84 2.07 5.26 13.52
N ARG A 85 1.72 4.11 14.03
CA ARG A 85 2.39 3.50 15.18
C ARG A 85 3.45 2.51 14.68
N TYR A 86 4.60 2.51 15.30
CA TYR A 86 5.69 1.60 15.00
C TYR A 86 5.82 0.56 16.09
N ILE A 87 5.65 -0.71 15.74
CA ILE A 87 5.69 -1.83 16.66
C ILE A 87 6.98 -2.61 16.40
N PRO A 88 7.79 -2.92 17.44
CA PRO A 88 9.01 -3.70 17.26
C PRO A 88 8.73 -5.02 16.52
N CYS A 89 9.49 -5.29 15.46
CA CYS A 89 9.29 -6.45 14.60
C CYS A 89 10.64 -7.10 14.27
N PRO A 90 11.19 -7.96 15.14
CA PRO A 90 12.46 -8.61 14.87
C PRO A 90 12.44 -9.42 13.60
N ILE A 91 13.48 -9.26 12.75
CA ILE A 91 13.68 -10.03 11.53
C ILE A 91 14.71 -11.13 11.80
N HIS A 92 14.35 -12.35 11.43
CA HIS A 92 15.24 -13.50 11.48
C HIS A 92 15.81 -13.81 10.11
N GLN A 93 17.11 -14.08 10.05
CA GLN A 93 17.81 -14.57 8.85
C GLN A 93 18.76 -15.69 9.24
N GLY A 94 18.36 -16.92 9.00
CA GLY A 94 19.05 -18.08 9.54
C GLY A 94 19.14 -18.01 11.09
N LYS A 95 20.35 -18.04 11.62
CA LYS A 95 20.59 -17.92 13.07
C LYS A 95 20.70 -16.47 13.58
N LYS A 96 20.70 -15.50 12.67
CA LYS A 96 20.83 -14.07 13.04
C LYS A 96 19.46 -13.47 13.32
N VAL A 97 19.41 -12.59 14.32
CA VAL A 97 18.22 -11.83 14.69
C VAL A 97 18.57 -10.34 14.63
N PHE A 98 17.80 -9.61 13.82
CA PHE A 98 17.92 -8.16 13.67
C PHE A 98 16.76 -7.52 14.40
N LYS A 99 17.05 -6.77 15.44
CA LYS A 99 16.05 -6.14 16.33
C LYS A 99 15.68 -4.72 15.90
N GLU A 100 16.42 -4.16 14.97
CA GLU A 100 16.31 -2.80 14.44
C GLU A 100 15.24 -2.64 13.35
N PHE A 101 14.19 -3.46 13.40
CA PHE A 101 13.07 -3.40 12.47
C PHE A 101 11.75 -3.19 13.20
N TRP A 102 10.82 -2.56 12.48
CA TRP A 102 9.53 -2.13 12.98
C TRP A 102 8.46 -2.41 11.95
N ILE A 103 7.29 -2.86 12.40
CA ILE A 103 6.13 -2.94 11.53
C ILE A 103 5.30 -1.66 11.66
N THR A 104 4.83 -1.14 10.52
CA THR A 104 3.94 0.01 10.50
C THR A 104 2.51 -0.42 10.82
N ASP A 105 1.85 0.29 11.71
CA ASP A 105 0.45 0.12 12.06
C ASP A 105 -0.24 1.47 11.87
N VAL A 106 -1.02 1.59 10.79
CA VAL A 106 -1.64 2.87 10.40
C VAL A 106 -2.79 3.19 11.35
N ILE A 107 -2.75 4.38 11.94
CA ILE A 107 -3.77 4.88 12.89
C ILE A 107 -4.78 5.76 12.16
N HIS A 108 -4.29 6.62 11.28
CA HIS A 108 -5.11 7.55 10.53
C HIS A 108 -4.83 7.44 9.04
N PHE A 109 -5.90 7.47 8.25
CA PHE A 109 -5.85 7.48 6.79
C PHE A 109 -6.14 8.89 6.27
N ASP A 110 -5.50 9.22 5.16
CA ASP A 110 -5.47 10.57 4.59
C ASP A 110 -6.35 10.67 3.33
N ASP A 111 -7.44 9.89 3.27
CA ASP A 111 -8.30 9.78 2.09
C ASP A 111 -8.89 11.13 1.64
N ASN A 112 -9.00 12.10 2.55
CA ASN A 112 -9.45 13.46 2.25
C ASN A 112 -8.42 14.29 1.46
N GLU A 113 -7.17 13.85 1.39
CA GLU A 113 -6.11 14.54 0.63
C GLU A 113 -6.16 14.26 -0.87
N VAL A 114 -7.05 13.39 -1.32
CA VAL A 114 -7.24 13.09 -2.74
C VAL A 114 -7.95 14.25 -3.44
N ASP A 115 -7.41 14.65 -4.59
CA ASP A 115 -8.04 15.58 -5.51
C ASP A 115 -9.01 14.83 -6.44
N PHE A 116 -10.29 14.88 -6.12
CA PHE A 116 -11.35 14.21 -6.88
C PHE A 116 -11.60 14.83 -8.25
N ASN A 117 -11.23 16.10 -8.47
CA ASN A 117 -11.41 16.77 -9.77
C ASN A 117 -10.40 16.27 -10.81
N LEU A 118 -9.19 15.91 -10.37
CA LEU A 118 -8.12 15.44 -11.25
C LEU A 118 -8.05 13.92 -11.30
N SER A 119 -8.48 13.23 -10.25
CA SER A 119 -8.44 11.77 -10.17
C SER A 119 -9.49 11.11 -11.09
N LYS A 120 -9.17 9.93 -11.59
CA LYS A 120 -10.05 9.17 -12.49
C LYS A 120 -10.44 7.83 -11.87
N PHE A 121 -11.73 7.54 -11.95
CA PHE A 121 -12.33 6.33 -11.42
C PHE A 121 -13.14 5.62 -12.50
N GLU A 122 -13.19 4.31 -12.42
CA GLU A 122 -14.03 3.46 -13.24
C GLU A 122 -14.88 2.54 -12.38
N LEU A 123 -16.14 2.44 -12.70
CA LEU A 123 -17.00 1.36 -12.25
C LEU A 123 -16.68 0.13 -13.08
N CYS A 124 -16.21 -0.92 -12.42
CA CYS A 124 -16.04 -2.23 -13.02
C CYS A 124 -17.24 -3.07 -12.61
N GLU A 125 -18.07 -3.45 -13.56
CA GLU A 125 -19.24 -4.32 -13.37
C GLU A 125 -18.93 -5.69 -13.93
N GLY A 126 -18.93 -6.70 -13.06
CA GLY A 126 -18.89 -8.10 -13.46
C GLY A 126 -20.26 -8.57 -13.94
N TRP A 127 -20.27 -9.43 -14.94
CA TRP A 127 -21.49 -10.04 -15.48
C TRP A 127 -21.29 -11.50 -15.87
N VAL A 128 -22.38 -12.24 -15.89
CA VAL A 128 -22.41 -13.64 -16.32
C VAL A 128 -23.26 -13.71 -17.60
N GLU A 129 -22.69 -14.24 -18.66
CA GLU A 129 -23.43 -14.40 -19.94
C GLU A 129 -24.33 -15.61 -19.96
N GLU A 130 -23.85 -16.73 -19.40
CA GLU A 130 -24.55 -18.01 -19.43
C GLU A 130 -24.38 -18.76 -18.10
N GLU A 131 -25.42 -19.48 -17.71
CA GLU A 131 -25.35 -20.46 -16.65
C GLU A 131 -25.74 -21.85 -17.18
N VAL A 132 -24.92 -22.86 -16.91
CA VAL A 132 -25.23 -24.25 -17.20
C VAL A 132 -25.27 -25.02 -15.88
N ASN A 133 -26.45 -25.57 -15.56
CA ASN A 133 -26.69 -26.30 -14.30
C ASN A 133 -26.33 -25.50 -13.05
N GLY A 134 -26.62 -24.18 -13.06
CA GLY A 134 -26.29 -23.28 -11.95
C GLY A 134 -24.80 -22.89 -11.84
N ILE A 135 -24.00 -23.24 -12.84
CA ILE A 135 -22.57 -22.90 -12.92
C ILE A 135 -22.38 -21.81 -13.97
N PRO A 136 -21.79 -20.66 -13.65
CA PRO A 136 -21.51 -19.63 -14.65
C PRO A 136 -20.45 -20.15 -15.63
N VAL A 137 -20.74 -20.04 -16.91
CA VAL A 137 -19.89 -20.58 -17.99
C VAL A 137 -18.99 -19.51 -18.59
N LYS A 138 -19.37 -18.23 -18.46
CA LYS A 138 -18.61 -17.10 -18.98
C LYS A 138 -18.76 -15.87 -18.09
N PHE A 139 -17.63 -15.26 -17.78
CA PHE A 139 -17.59 -13.99 -17.06
C PHE A 139 -17.04 -12.90 -17.95
N GLY A 140 -17.61 -11.71 -17.83
CA GLY A 140 -17.10 -10.50 -18.44
C GLY A 140 -16.98 -9.38 -17.43
N GLU A 141 -16.25 -8.34 -17.82
CA GLU A 141 -16.15 -7.10 -17.06
C GLU A 141 -16.47 -5.93 -18.02
N ARG A 142 -17.28 -4.99 -17.51
CA ARG A 142 -17.57 -3.72 -18.19
C ARG A 142 -16.97 -2.61 -17.35
N PHE A 143 -16.27 -1.69 -18.00
CA PHE A 143 -15.69 -0.53 -17.37
C PHE A 143 -16.43 0.73 -17.83
N THR A 144 -16.85 1.55 -16.88
CA THR A 144 -17.53 2.82 -17.13
C THR A 144 -16.87 3.91 -16.30
N GLU A 145 -16.45 4.99 -16.95
CA GLU A 145 -15.89 6.15 -16.22
C GLU A 145 -16.96 6.73 -15.30
N ILE A 146 -16.58 6.98 -14.05
CA ILE A 146 -17.43 7.63 -13.06
C ILE A 146 -16.67 8.78 -12.41
N LYS A 147 -17.41 9.77 -11.92
CA LYS A 147 -16.85 10.94 -11.25
C LYS A 147 -17.48 11.10 -9.87
N PHE A 148 -16.66 11.51 -8.94
CA PHE A 148 -17.08 11.88 -7.58
C PHE A 148 -16.57 13.28 -7.26
N GLN A 149 -17.35 14.04 -6.52
CA GLN A 149 -16.96 15.38 -6.07
C GLN A 149 -16.10 15.32 -4.81
N ASN A 150 -16.27 14.29 -4.00
CA ASN A 150 -15.58 14.13 -2.72
C ASN A 150 -15.63 12.67 -2.22
N LEU A 151 -14.92 12.41 -1.15
CA LEU A 151 -14.84 11.08 -0.51
C LEU A 151 -16.21 10.59 -0.04
N GLY A 152 -17.04 11.46 0.52
CA GLY A 152 -18.37 11.10 1.02
C GLY A 152 -19.26 10.52 -0.08
N GLU A 153 -19.30 11.19 -1.24
CA GLU A 153 -20.05 10.73 -2.41
C GLU A 153 -19.56 9.37 -2.91
N LYS A 154 -18.23 9.16 -2.96
CA LYS A 154 -17.65 7.86 -3.34
C LYS A 154 -18.09 6.76 -2.38
N ILE A 155 -17.95 6.96 -1.08
CA ILE A 155 -18.34 5.98 -0.04
C ILE A 155 -19.84 5.69 -0.10
N GLU A 156 -20.68 6.72 -0.27
CA GLU A 156 -22.13 6.55 -0.40
C GLU A 156 -22.48 5.74 -1.66
N PHE A 157 -21.82 6.04 -2.78
CA PHE A 157 -21.99 5.27 -4.02
C PHE A 157 -21.62 3.79 -3.80
N GLU A 158 -20.48 3.50 -3.18
CA GLU A 158 -20.05 2.13 -2.89
C GLU A 158 -21.07 1.38 -2.03
N LYS A 159 -21.60 2.01 -0.99
CA LYS A 159 -22.60 1.39 -0.12
C LYS A 159 -23.95 1.13 -0.79
N ASN A 160 -24.40 2.03 -1.67
CA ASN A 160 -25.77 2.04 -2.18
C ASN A 160 -25.91 1.48 -3.60
N LYS A 161 -24.85 1.50 -4.40
CA LYS A 161 -24.89 1.19 -5.84
C LYS A 161 -24.10 -0.06 -6.20
N LEU A 162 -23.11 -0.45 -5.43
CA LEU A 162 -22.34 -1.64 -5.74
C LEU A 162 -23.07 -2.90 -5.32
N ASN A 163 -22.99 -3.90 -6.18
CA ASN A 163 -23.36 -5.28 -5.88
C ASN A 163 -22.08 -6.13 -5.72
N HIS A 164 -22.24 -7.41 -5.42
CA HIS A 164 -21.11 -8.33 -5.19
C HIS A 164 -20.21 -8.56 -6.44
N LEU A 165 -20.67 -8.17 -7.64
CA LEU A 165 -19.92 -8.27 -8.90
C LEU A 165 -19.34 -6.92 -9.34
N SER A 166 -19.56 -5.86 -8.59
CA SER A 166 -19.15 -4.51 -8.96
C SER A 166 -18.10 -3.98 -7.98
N LYS A 167 -17.14 -3.22 -8.50
CA LYS A 167 -16.12 -2.52 -7.72
C LYS A 167 -15.75 -1.19 -8.37
N ILE A 168 -15.30 -0.23 -7.58
CA ILE A 168 -14.66 0.97 -8.10
C ILE A 168 -13.17 0.71 -8.27
N ARG A 169 -12.65 1.01 -9.46
CA ARG A 169 -11.21 1.00 -9.76
C ARG A 169 -10.69 2.43 -9.82
N THR A 170 -9.62 2.70 -9.11
CA THR A 170 -8.85 3.94 -9.25
C THR A 170 -7.92 3.79 -10.44
N VAL A 171 -8.09 4.61 -11.47
CA VAL A 171 -7.26 4.58 -12.70
C VAL A 171 -6.05 5.49 -12.54
N THR A 172 -6.28 6.75 -12.17
CA THR A 172 -5.25 7.71 -11.82
C THR A 172 -5.63 8.41 -10.52
N LEU A 173 -4.66 8.69 -9.70
CA LEU A 173 -4.88 9.38 -8.43
C LEU A 173 -4.00 10.62 -8.33
N PHE A 174 -4.61 11.72 -7.92
CA PHE A 174 -3.94 12.97 -7.66
C PHE A 174 -4.14 13.37 -6.20
N ILE A 175 -3.09 13.88 -5.59
CA ILE A 175 -3.14 14.46 -4.25
C ILE A 175 -3.32 15.98 -4.41
N LYS A 176 -4.08 16.59 -3.52
CA LYS A 176 -4.31 18.05 -3.50
C LYS A 176 -2.99 18.80 -3.46
N GLN A 177 -2.92 19.91 -4.18
CA GLN A 177 -1.70 20.73 -4.27
C GLN A 177 -1.30 21.35 -2.93
N ASP A 178 -2.27 21.61 -2.06
CA ASP A 178 -2.06 22.16 -0.72
C ASP A 178 -1.82 21.09 0.35
N CYS A 179 -1.79 19.81 -0.02
CA CYS A 179 -1.39 18.73 0.90
C CYS A 179 0.06 18.93 1.34
N LEU A 180 0.25 19.07 2.64
CA LEU A 180 1.57 19.30 3.25
C LEU A 180 2.20 18.01 3.81
N PHE A 181 1.49 16.89 3.75
CA PHE A 181 1.96 15.65 4.34
C PHE A 181 3.07 15.02 3.49
N PRO A 182 4.25 14.78 4.07
CA PRO A 182 5.38 14.18 3.35
C PRO A 182 5.14 12.71 2.98
N PHE A 183 4.28 12.02 3.72
CA PHE A 183 3.75 10.70 3.37
C PHE A 183 2.30 10.57 3.85
N ILE A 184 1.53 9.77 3.12
CA ILE A 184 0.11 9.53 3.35
C ILE A 184 -0.22 8.04 3.20
N TYR A 185 -1.33 7.64 3.82
CA TYR A 185 -1.93 6.31 3.68
C TYR A 185 -3.38 6.48 3.25
N LEU A 186 -3.77 5.74 2.22
CA LEU A 186 -5.13 5.74 1.70
C LEU A 186 -5.79 4.40 1.95
N LYS A 187 -7.03 4.45 2.44
CA LYS A 187 -7.86 3.27 2.71
C LYS A 187 -8.84 3.01 1.57
N GLU A 188 -9.53 4.05 1.15
CA GLU A 188 -10.72 3.96 0.29
C GLU A 188 -10.40 3.85 -1.21
N PHE A 189 -9.12 3.78 -1.59
CA PHE A 189 -8.69 3.80 -3.00
C PHE A 189 -8.01 2.51 -3.46
N GLY A 190 -8.00 1.47 -2.62
CA GLY A 190 -7.34 0.20 -2.94
C GLY A 190 -5.81 0.28 -3.01
N ILE A 191 -5.22 1.38 -2.52
CA ILE A 191 -3.76 1.58 -2.48
C ILE A 191 -3.27 1.30 -1.08
N TYR A 192 -2.66 0.13 -0.90
CA TYR A 192 -2.17 -0.34 0.41
C TYR A 192 -0.69 -0.08 0.64
N ASP A 193 -0.07 0.71 -0.24
CA ASP A 193 1.33 1.10 -0.12
C ASP A 193 1.46 2.49 0.50
N ILE A 194 2.67 2.79 0.98
CA ILE A 194 3.00 4.12 1.46
C ILE A 194 3.08 5.04 0.25
N ILE A 195 2.37 6.16 0.29
CA ILE A 195 2.47 7.21 -0.71
C ILE A 195 3.36 8.30 -0.12
N ILE A 196 4.37 8.71 -0.86
CA ILE A 196 5.38 9.66 -0.40
C ILE A 196 5.50 10.85 -1.35
N SER A 197 5.80 12.02 -0.79
CA SER A 197 6.09 13.22 -1.57
C SER A 197 7.44 13.10 -2.28
N TYR A 198 7.65 13.92 -3.31
CA TYR A 198 8.93 14.03 -4.02
C TYR A 198 10.09 14.31 -3.05
N LYS A 199 9.92 15.22 -2.09
CA LYS A 199 10.96 15.56 -1.11
C LYS A 199 11.35 14.37 -0.24
N LEU A 200 10.39 13.57 0.18
CA LEU A 200 10.68 12.37 0.97
C LEU A 200 11.36 11.29 0.12
N LYS A 201 10.94 11.12 -1.13
CA LYS A 201 11.64 10.24 -2.09
C LYS A 201 13.12 10.61 -2.21
N GLU A 202 13.43 11.90 -2.44
CA GLU A 202 14.82 12.35 -2.51
C GLU A 202 15.59 12.06 -1.22
N ALA A 203 14.99 12.31 -0.06
CA ALA A 203 15.63 12.01 1.22
C ALA A 203 15.94 10.52 1.41
N ILE A 204 15.04 9.63 0.99
CA ILE A 204 15.25 8.17 1.01
C ILE A 204 16.41 7.79 0.09
N GLN A 205 16.45 8.32 -1.12
CA GLN A 205 17.51 8.03 -2.11
C GLN A 205 18.88 8.57 -1.67
N GLN A 206 18.94 9.81 -1.19
CA GLN A 206 20.18 10.42 -0.68
C GLN A 206 20.78 9.63 0.48
N GLN A 207 19.94 9.06 1.32
CA GLN A 207 20.36 8.23 2.44
C GLN A 207 20.57 6.75 2.06
N LYS A 208 20.44 6.40 0.76
CA LYS A 208 20.61 5.04 0.23
C LYS A 208 19.73 4.00 0.96
N MET A 209 18.47 4.37 1.19
CA MET A 209 17.46 3.49 1.79
C MET A 209 16.52 2.88 0.74
N ASP A 210 16.75 3.13 -0.53
CA ASP A 210 15.89 2.75 -1.66
C ASP A 210 16.16 1.35 -2.22
N LYS A 211 16.96 0.54 -1.54
CA LYS A 211 17.27 -0.80 -1.99
C LYS A 211 16.04 -1.71 -2.03
N GLY A 212 15.72 -2.20 -3.23
CA GLY A 212 14.60 -3.13 -3.45
C GLY A 212 13.23 -2.47 -3.33
N ILE A 213 13.18 -1.16 -3.50
CA ILE A 213 11.94 -0.40 -3.67
C ILE A 213 11.97 0.39 -4.96
N GLU A 214 10.79 0.71 -5.46
CA GLU A 214 10.58 1.59 -6.60
C GLU A 214 9.56 2.66 -6.25
N PHE A 215 9.65 3.79 -6.91
CA PHE A 215 8.77 4.93 -6.71
C PHE A 215 7.91 5.11 -7.96
N LYS A 216 6.72 4.55 -7.94
CA LYS A 216 5.76 4.72 -9.02
C LYS A 216 5.08 6.08 -8.88
N PRO A 217 5.12 6.95 -9.90
CA PRO A 217 4.30 8.17 -9.89
C PRO A 217 2.82 7.84 -9.71
N LEU A 218 2.15 8.53 -8.79
CA LEU A 218 0.79 8.20 -8.42
C LEU A 218 -0.21 8.49 -9.55
N GLU A 219 0.09 9.50 -10.37
CA GLU A 219 -0.73 9.95 -11.49
C GLU A 219 -0.65 9.04 -12.73
N ILE A 220 0.28 8.08 -12.75
CA ILE A 220 0.45 7.16 -13.88
C ILE A 220 -0.36 5.89 -13.64
N PRO A 221 -1.28 5.51 -14.57
CA PRO A 221 -2.02 4.26 -14.49
C PRO A 221 -1.09 3.04 -14.40
N GLU A 222 -1.55 1.95 -13.77
CA GLU A 222 -0.76 0.72 -13.63
C GLU A 222 -0.40 0.09 -14.98
N GLU A 223 -1.33 0.13 -15.93
CA GLU A 223 -1.14 -0.41 -17.28
C GLU A 223 -0.05 0.36 -18.06
N GLU A 224 0.00 1.69 -17.86
CA GLU A 224 1.02 2.55 -18.47
C GLU A 224 2.38 2.41 -17.75
N TRP A 225 2.36 2.19 -16.45
CA TRP A 225 3.57 1.97 -15.66
C TRP A 225 4.21 0.61 -15.92
N GLY A 226 3.44 -0.46 -15.71
CA GLY A 226 3.92 -1.84 -15.66
C GLY A 226 3.75 -2.65 -16.96
N GLY A 227 3.10 -2.11 -17.99
CA GLY A 227 2.81 -2.79 -19.26
C GLY A 227 4.06 -3.24 -20.03
N PRO A 228 3.92 -3.99 -21.14
CA PRO A 228 5.04 -4.50 -21.95
C PRO A 228 6.02 -3.40 -22.41
N ASN A 229 5.50 -2.21 -22.71
CA ASN A 229 6.25 -1.01 -23.05
C ASN A 229 6.18 0.04 -21.94
N GLY A 230 5.97 -0.40 -20.70
CA GLY A 230 5.69 0.49 -19.58
C GLY A 230 6.83 1.43 -19.24
N LEU A 231 6.44 2.60 -18.72
CA LEU A 231 7.37 3.67 -18.34
C LEU A 231 8.36 3.23 -17.25
N ARG A 232 8.00 2.25 -16.43
CA ARG A 232 8.87 1.69 -15.38
C ARG A 232 10.26 1.35 -15.88
N LYS A 233 10.38 0.80 -17.10
CA LYS A 233 11.66 0.43 -17.71
C LYS A 233 12.59 1.62 -18.00
N GLN A 234 12.06 2.84 -18.08
CA GLN A 234 12.84 4.04 -18.27
C GLN A 234 13.48 4.54 -16.96
N PHE A 235 12.88 4.18 -15.83
CA PHE A 235 13.34 4.59 -14.50
C PHE A 235 14.14 3.51 -13.77
N TYR A 236 13.83 2.24 -14.07
CA TYR A 236 14.38 1.07 -13.38
C TYR A 236 14.75 -0.01 -14.42
N SER A 237 15.94 0.08 -14.96
CA SER A 237 16.52 -0.88 -15.91
C SER A 237 17.42 -1.91 -15.22
#